data_92aafdb8d0a27fc1ff5eaf0eb44410a9
#
_entry.id   92aafdb8d0a27fc1ff5eaf0eb44410a9
#
_cell.length_a   1.000
_cell.length_b   1.000
_cell.length_c   1.000
_cell.angle_alpha   90.00
_cell.angle_beta   90.00
_cell.angle_gamma   90.00
#
_symmetry.space_group_name_H-M   'P 1'
#
loop_
_entity.id
_entity.type
_entity.pdbx_description
1 polymer ?
#
loop_
_entity_poly.entity_id
_entity_poly.type
_entity_poly.pdbx_seq_one_letter_code
_entity_poly.pdbx_strand_id
1 'polypeptide(L)'
;MKIKKAVFPVAGMGTRFLPATKASPKEMLPVVDKPLIQYAVEEALAAGIKEMVFVTGRSKRSIEDHFDKAYELETELERRGKHEMLEYVRTLMPADMKCVFIRQAEALGLGHAVLCAQPVVGNEPFAVLLADDLLDGEPAVMRQMVDVYDYYKCSVLGVQQVPREDTRSYGIVASKPLKEDLEAVHAIVEKPKPEDAPSTLAVVGRYVLTPRIFHHLAHLGKGAGGEIQLTDGIAALMAEEQVLAYRYHGKRYDCGSKIGYLEATLAMARKHPEVGQQFEQLLLTEAARIQPREVLPTMLETTA
;
A
#
# COMPACT_ATOMS: atom_id res chain seq x y z
N MET A 1 12.63 -9.33 -18.00
CA MET A 1 12.74 -7.85 -17.92
C MET A 1 12.81 -7.48 -16.44
N LYS A 2 13.54 -6.41 -16.08
CA LYS A 2 13.58 -5.91 -14.70
C LYS A 2 12.37 -5.02 -14.41
N ILE A 3 11.87 -5.03 -13.18
CA ILE A 3 10.86 -4.09 -12.71
C ILE A 3 11.51 -2.70 -12.57
N LYS A 4 11.02 -1.72 -13.33
CA LYS A 4 11.55 -0.34 -13.32
C LYS A 4 10.53 0.67 -12.83
N LYS A 5 9.24 0.33 -12.90
CA LYS A 5 8.10 1.22 -12.64
C LYS A 5 7.28 0.72 -11.46
N ALA A 6 6.89 1.65 -10.60
CA ALA A 6 5.94 1.42 -9.52
C ALA A 6 4.71 2.32 -9.71
N VAL A 7 3.53 1.73 -9.72
CA VAL A 7 2.24 2.43 -9.83
C VAL A 7 1.65 2.60 -8.45
N PHE A 8 1.29 3.84 -8.12
CA PHE A 8 0.66 4.23 -6.87
C PHE A 8 -0.77 4.71 -7.13
N PRO A 9 -1.79 3.86 -6.93
CA PRO A 9 -3.18 4.26 -7.01
C PRO A 9 -3.58 5.15 -5.82
N VAL A 10 -3.57 6.47 -6.01
CA VAL A 10 -3.81 7.47 -4.94
C VAL A 10 -5.02 8.37 -5.22
N ALA A 11 -5.95 7.95 -6.08
CA ALA A 11 -7.14 8.72 -6.44
C ALA A 11 -8.32 8.59 -5.45
N GLY A 12 -8.24 7.71 -4.46
CA GLY A 12 -9.32 7.43 -3.50
C GLY A 12 -9.68 8.65 -2.62
N MET A 13 -10.94 8.76 -2.20
CA MET A 13 -11.47 9.92 -1.48
C MET A 13 -11.07 9.99 0.01
N GLY A 14 -10.61 8.89 0.62
CA GLY A 14 -10.14 8.88 2.01
C GLY A 14 -11.22 9.14 3.07
N THR A 15 -12.48 8.77 2.82
CA THR A 15 -13.64 9.09 3.66
C THR A 15 -13.55 8.57 5.09
N ARG A 16 -12.80 7.48 5.33
CA ARG A 16 -12.62 6.88 6.67
C ARG A 16 -11.91 7.82 7.68
N PHE A 17 -11.14 8.79 7.18
CA PHE A 17 -10.37 9.76 7.98
C PHE A 17 -10.96 11.17 7.97
N LEU A 18 -12.21 11.34 7.56
CA LEU A 18 -12.89 12.62 7.73
C LEU A 18 -12.98 12.97 9.24
N PRO A 19 -12.78 14.26 9.61
CA PRO A 19 -12.62 15.43 8.74
C PRO A 19 -11.18 15.70 8.24
N ALA A 20 -10.14 14.99 8.73
CA ALA A 20 -8.74 15.26 8.37
C ALA A 20 -8.49 15.23 6.85
N THR A 21 -9.15 14.30 6.15
CA THR A 21 -9.01 14.12 4.71
C THR A 21 -9.95 14.99 3.85
N LYS A 22 -10.64 15.95 4.46
CA LYS A 22 -11.49 16.90 3.72
C LYS A 22 -10.69 17.77 2.75
N ALA A 23 -9.51 18.22 3.17
CA ALA A 23 -8.64 19.10 2.41
C ALA A 23 -7.25 18.49 2.09
N SER A 24 -6.93 17.32 2.67
CA SER A 24 -5.66 16.63 2.47
C SER A 24 -5.91 15.19 2.05
N PRO A 25 -5.15 14.65 1.09
CA PRO A 25 -5.19 13.22 0.75
C PRO A 25 -4.87 12.35 1.96
N LYS A 26 -5.52 11.18 2.09
CA LYS A 26 -5.17 10.21 3.15
C LYS A 26 -3.71 9.76 3.05
N GLU A 27 -3.16 9.74 1.86
CA GLU A 27 -1.79 9.37 1.56
C GLU A 27 -0.76 10.40 2.10
N MET A 28 -1.25 11.61 2.42
CA MET A 28 -0.45 12.68 3.05
C MET A 28 -0.60 12.75 4.58
N LEU A 29 -1.35 11.83 5.19
CA LEU A 29 -1.39 11.73 6.65
C LEU A 29 0.00 11.36 7.19
N PRO A 30 0.54 12.13 8.16
CA PRO A 30 1.89 11.90 8.66
C PRO A 30 1.96 10.74 9.64
N VAL A 31 2.86 9.82 9.42
CA VAL A 31 3.28 8.82 10.41
C VAL A 31 4.57 9.34 11.02
N VAL A 32 4.49 9.91 12.24
CA VAL A 32 5.48 10.74 12.89
C VAL A 32 5.67 12.06 12.14
N ASP A 33 6.66 12.19 11.29
CA ASP A 33 7.03 13.39 10.53
C ASP A 33 7.03 13.19 9.01
N LYS A 34 6.71 11.97 8.56
CA LYS A 34 6.78 11.55 7.17
C LYS A 34 5.42 11.09 6.65
N PRO A 35 4.92 11.58 5.50
CA PRO A 35 3.62 11.17 4.97
C PRO A 35 3.62 9.70 4.51
N LEU A 36 2.47 9.03 4.61
CA LEU A 36 2.30 7.62 4.24
C LEU A 36 2.84 7.29 2.85
N ILE A 37 2.60 8.17 1.88
CA ILE A 37 3.06 7.96 0.50
C ILE A 37 4.59 7.87 0.39
N GLN A 38 5.33 8.59 1.26
CA GLN A 38 6.78 8.58 1.28
C GLN A 38 7.33 7.19 1.67
N TYR A 39 6.71 6.53 2.66
CA TYR A 39 7.09 5.15 3.03
C TYR A 39 6.95 4.17 1.86
N ALA A 40 5.85 4.27 1.10
CA ALA A 40 5.63 3.41 -0.05
C ALA A 40 6.64 3.69 -1.20
N VAL A 41 7.01 4.96 -1.41
CA VAL A 41 8.03 5.36 -2.39
C VAL A 41 9.41 4.87 -1.96
N GLU A 42 9.79 5.02 -0.70
CA GLU A 42 11.05 4.50 -0.15
C GLU A 42 11.15 2.98 -0.28
N GLU A 43 10.06 2.26 -0.05
CA GLU A 43 9.99 0.81 -0.26
C GLU A 43 10.25 0.43 -1.73
N ALA A 44 9.65 1.16 -2.68
CA ALA A 44 9.91 0.96 -4.11
C ALA A 44 11.36 1.27 -4.49
N LEU A 45 11.93 2.35 -3.95
CA LEU A 45 13.34 2.71 -4.15
C LEU A 45 14.28 1.63 -3.60
N ALA A 46 14.00 1.07 -2.41
CA ALA A 46 14.76 -0.02 -1.82
C ALA A 46 14.70 -1.31 -2.66
N ALA A 47 13.62 -1.50 -3.44
CA ALA A 47 13.52 -2.57 -4.43
C ALA A 47 14.28 -2.28 -5.74
N GLY A 48 14.91 -1.10 -5.87
CA GLY A 48 15.64 -0.68 -7.07
C GLY A 48 14.77 -0.08 -8.17
N ILE A 49 13.50 0.23 -7.86
CA ILE A 49 12.57 0.86 -8.79
C ILE A 49 12.78 2.37 -8.77
N LYS A 50 12.87 3.02 -9.95
CA LYS A 50 13.21 4.45 -10.06
C LYS A 50 12.14 5.29 -10.74
N GLU A 51 11.14 4.69 -11.36
CA GLU A 51 10.06 5.39 -12.04
C GLU A 51 8.76 5.22 -11.24
N MET A 52 8.32 6.31 -10.59
CA MET A 52 7.11 6.35 -9.76
C MET A 52 5.95 6.91 -10.58
N VAL A 53 4.90 6.14 -10.76
CA VAL A 53 3.71 6.50 -11.54
C VAL A 53 2.54 6.68 -10.58
N PHE A 54 2.19 7.92 -10.27
CA PHE A 54 1.09 8.24 -9.38
C PHE A 54 -0.21 8.39 -10.19
N VAL A 55 -1.20 7.56 -9.89
CA VAL A 55 -2.54 7.68 -10.47
C VAL A 55 -3.41 8.49 -9.53
N THR A 56 -3.55 9.79 -9.80
CA THR A 56 -4.13 10.79 -8.90
C THR A 56 -5.58 11.16 -9.26
N GLY A 57 -6.30 11.73 -8.29
CA GLY A 57 -7.61 12.34 -8.46
C GLY A 57 -7.56 13.89 -8.42
N ARG A 58 -8.73 14.54 -8.48
CA ARG A 58 -8.84 16.00 -8.55
C ARG A 58 -8.23 16.75 -7.35
N SER A 59 -8.29 16.19 -6.14
CA SER A 59 -7.89 16.85 -4.87
C SER A 59 -6.58 16.31 -4.31
N LYS A 60 -5.64 15.85 -5.17
CA LYS A 60 -4.41 15.17 -4.75
C LYS A 60 -3.12 15.96 -5.00
N ARG A 61 -3.24 17.27 -5.25
CA ARG A 61 -2.09 18.12 -5.60
C ARG A 61 -0.96 18.10 -4.58
N SER A 62 -1.26 18.00 -3.29
CA SER A 62 -0.24 17.93 -2.26
C SER A 62 0.69 16.70 -2.37
N ILE A 63 0.28 15.64 -3.07
CA ILE A 63 1.16 14.51 -3.39
C ILE A 63 2.16 14.94 -4.47
N GLU A 64 1.71 15.69 -5.48
CA GLU A 64 2.55 16.25 -6.53
C GLU A 64 3.55 17.23 -5.91
N ASP A 65 3.07 18.19 -5.12
CA ASP A 65 3.89 19.21 -4.43
C ASP A 65 4.94 18.56 -3.48
N HIS A 66 4.63 17.40 -2.86
CA HIS A 66 5.56 16.70 -1.96
C HIS A 66 6.76 16.12 -2.70
N PHE A 67 6.58 15.66 -3.93
CA PHE A 67 7.63 15.09 -4.76
C PHE A 67 8.23 16.10 -5.76
N ASP A 68 7.80 17.34 -5.73
CA ASP A 68 8.41 18.42 -6.50
C ASP A 68 9.51 19.12 -5.71
N LYS A 69 10.38 19.86 -6.40
CA LYS A 69 11.41 20.66 -5.78
C LYS A 69 10.80 21.84 -5.02
N ALA A 70 11.00 21.87 -3.71
CA ALA A 70 10.53 22.96 -2.84
C ALA A 70 11.53 24.13 -2.86
N TYR A 71 11.61 24.87 -3.97
CA TYR A 71 12.63 25.90 -4.21
C TYR A 71 12.67 26.99 -3.11
N GLU A 72 11.52 27.49 -2.68
CA GLU A 72 11.43 28.51 -1.65
C GLU A 72 11.93 27.99 -0.29
N LEU A 73 11.55 26.76 0.07
CA LEU A 73 11.98 26.13 1.32
C LEU A 73 13.49 25.87 1.30
N GLU A 74 14.01 25.30 0.22
CA GLU A 74 15.45 25.03 0.07
C GLU A 74 16.27 26.32 0.17
N THR A 75 15.85 27.37 -0.52
CA THR A 75 16.51 28.70 -0.48
C THR A 75 16.50 29.30 0.93
N GLU A 76 15.38 29.16 1.66
CA GLU A 76 15.29 29.69 3.03
C GLU A 76 16.14 28.88 4.02
N LEU A 77 16.19 27.54 3.86
CA LEU A 77 17.07 26.69 4.67
C LEU A 77 18.55 27.02 4.44
N GLU A 78 18.94 27.22 3.18
CA GLU A 78 20.29 27.60 2.79
C GLU A 78 20.66 28.97 3.38
N ARG A 79 19.78 29.99 3.23
CA ARG A 79 19.94 31.31 3.78
C ARG A 79 20.12 31.33 5.31
N ARG A 80 19.43 30.43 6.03
CA ARG A 80 19.51 30.26 7.48
C ARG A 80 20.65 29.35 7.95
N GLY A 81 21.45 28.79 7.03
CA GLY A 81 22.54 27.88 7.37
C GLY A 81 22.08 26.54 7.93
N LYS A 82 20.81 26.11 7.67
CA LYS A 82 20.25 24.84 8.13
C LYS A 82 20.60 23.70 7.17
N HIS A 83 21.90 23.42 7.06
CA HIS A 83 22.42 22.50 6.04
C HIS A 83 21.93 21.08 6.18
N GLU A 84 21.78 20.55 7.39
CA GLU A 84 21.26 19.19 7.63
C GLU A 84 19.81 19.03 7.14
N MET A 85 18.94 20.01 7.47
CA MET A 85 17.56 19.99 7.00
C MET A 85 17.46 20.18 5.47
N LEU A 86 18.33 21.01 4.91
CA LEU A 86 18.42 21.20 3.46
C LEU A 86 18.80 19.91 2.74
N GLU A 87 19.82 19.23 3.24
CA GLU A 87 20.24 17.93 2.69
C GLU A 87 19.15 16.87 2.84
N TYR A 88 18.49 16.83 4.01
CA TYR A 88 17.35 15.93 4.22
C TYR A 88 16.25 16.16 3.18
N VAL A 89 15.83 17.42 2.96
CA VAL A 89 14.78 17.73 1.95
C VAL A 89 15.23 17.33 0.54
N ARG A 90 16.49 17.59 0.18
CA ARG A 90 17.04 17.25 -1.15
C ARG A 90 17.16 15.72 -1.37
N THR A 91 17.37 14.96 -0.31
CA THR A 91 17.52 13.48 -0.39
C THR A 91 16.20 12.73 -0.37
N LEU A 92 15.07 13.38 -0.03
CA LEU A 92 13.74 12.78 -0.14
C LEU A 92 13.47 12.24 -1.55
N MET A 93 14.04 12.90 -2.55
CA MET A 93 13.97 12.52 -3.96
C MET A 93 15.37 12.29 -4.52
N PRO A 94 15.83 11.03 -4.63
CA PRO A 94 17.10 10.75 -5.31
C PRO A 94 17.11 11.32 -6.73
N ALA A 95 18.26 11.86 -7.16
CA ALA A 95 18.39 12.54 -8.45
C ALA A 95 18.03 11.68 -9.67
N ASP A 96 18.08 10.37 -9.55
CA ASP A 96 17.74 9.40 -10.59
C ASP A 96 16.27 8.89 -10.49
N MET A 97 15.51 9.35 -9.50
CA MET A 97 14.07 9.07 -9.38
C MET A 97 13.29 9.95 -10.36
N LYS A 98 12.28 9.35 -10.98
CA LYS A 98 11.35 10.05 -11.89
C LYS A 98 9.93 9.88 -11.40
N CYS A 99 9.17 10.98 -11.35
CA CYS A 99 7.76 10.99 -11.03
C CYS A 99 6.92 11.27 -12.27
N VAL A 100 5.87 10.49 -12.47
CA VAL A 100 4.86 10.71 -13.52
C VAL A 100 3.49 10.73 -12.86
N PHE A 101 2.72 11.77 -13.11
CA PHE A 101 1.38 11.93 -12.56
C PHE A 101 0.32 11.74 -13.65
N ILE A 102 -0.59 10.81 -13.43
CA ILE A 102 -1.68 10.49 -14.35
C ILE A 102 -3.00 10.70 -13.63
N ARG A 103 -3.99 11.23 -14.34
CA ARG A 103 -5.33 11.48 -13.77
C ARG A 103 -6.25 10.28 -13.97
N GLN A 104 -6.79 9.76 -12.87
CA GLN A 104 -8.02 8.99 -12.91
C GLN A 104 -9.19 9.97 -12.86
N ALA A 105 -9.80 10.23 -13.99
CA ALA A 105 -10.87 11.25 -14.11
C ALA A 105 -12.13 10.85 -13.32
N GLU A 106 -12.45 9.58 -13.29
CA GLU A 106 -13.61 8.99 -12.59
C GLU A 106 -13.13 7.91 -11.63
N ALA A 107 -13.70 7.86 -10.42
CA ALA A 107 -13.37 6.88 -9.39
C ALA A 107 -14.05 5.53 -9.69
N LEU A 108 -13.54 4.80 -10.68
CA LEU A 108 -14.08 3.53 -11.17
C LEU A 108 -13.42 2.30 -10.55
N GLY A 109 -12.72 2.44 -9.43
CA GLY A 109 -12.09 1.34 -8.70
C GLY A 109 -10.59 1.18 -8.92
N LEU A 110 -10.00 0.21 -8.20
CA LEU A 110 -8.55 -0.04 -8.19
C LEU A 110 -8.04 -0.55 -9.53
N GLY A 111 -8.75 -1.48 -10.16
CA GLY A 111 -8.38 -2.00 -11.49
C GLY A 111 -8.36 -0.91 -12.54
N HIS A 112 -9.33 0.00 -12.51
CA HIS A 112 -9.34 1.16 -13.42
C HIS A 112 -8.16 2.12 -13.13
N ALA A 113 -7.82 2.35 -11.86
CA ALA A 113 -6.64 3.17 -11.53
C ALA A 113 -5.35 2.55 -12.10
N VAL A 114 -5.17 1.23 -11.96
CA VAL A 114 -4.04 0.52 -12.56
C VAL A 114 -4.08 0.63 -14.09
N LEU A 115 -5.24 0.47 -14.72
CA LEU A 115 -5.39 0.60 -16.18
C LEU A 115 -4.99 2.00 -16.68
N CYS A 116 -5.29 3.07 -15.92
CA CYS A 116 -4.87 4.42 -16.27
C CYS A 116 -3.35 4.56 -16.42
N ALA A 117 -2.55 3.71 -15.76
CA ALA A 117 -1.09 3.75 -15.86
C ALA A 117 -0.54 3.10 -17.15
N GLN A 118 -1.35 2.36 -17.92
CA GLN A 118 -0.93 1.65 -19.13
C GLN A 118 -0.11 2.49 -20.12
N PRO A 119 -0.48 3.75 -20.45
CA PRO A 119 0.29 4.55 -21.43
C PRO A 119 1.73 4.83 -21.01
N VAL A 120 2.02 4.86 -19.69
CA VAL A 120 3.37 5.09 -19.14
C VAL A 120 4.10 3.78 -18.89
N VAL A 121 3.39 2.78 -18.37
CA VAL A 121 3.98 1.46 -18.10
C VAL A 121 4.35 0.74 -19.40
N GLY A 122 3.49 0.85 -20.40
CA GLY A 122 3.67 0.17 -21.68
C GLY A 122 3.60 -1.35 -21.56
N ASN A 123 4.50 -2.05 -22.22
CA ASN A 123 4.56 -3.52 -22.23
C ASN A 123 5.69 -4.04 -21.30
N GLU A 124 5.88 -3.42 -20.13
CA GLU A 124 6.86 -3.81 -19.14
C GLU A 124 6.19 -4.35 -17.87
N PRO A 125 6.81 -5.29 -17.14
CA PRO A 125 6.34 -5.67 -15.80
C PRO A 125 6.52 -4.50 -14.85
N PHE A 126 5.63 -4.38 -13.87
CA PHE A 126 5.58 -3.26 -12.95
C PHE A 126 5.11 -3.66 -11.57
N ALA A 127 5.44 -2.83 -10.59
CA ALA A 127 4.93 -2.96 -9.23
C ALA A 127 3.66 -2.11 -9.04
N VAL A 128 2.77 -2.53 -8.14
CA VAL A 128 1.67 -1.70 -7.63
C VAL A 128 1.77 -1.65 -6.12
N LEU A 129 1.77 -0.44 -5.55
CA LEU A 129 1.85 -0.22 -4.12
C LEU A 129 0.68 0.67 -3.67
N LEU A 130 -0.15 0.13 -2.78
CA LEU A 130 -1.19 0.92 -2.11
C LEU A 130 -0.55 1.67 -0.93
N ALA A 131 -0.62 2.99 -0.95
CA ALA A 131 0.08 3.84 0.02
C ALA A 131 -0.49 3.76 1.45
N ASP A 132 -1.73 3.30 1.61
CA ASP A 132 -2.36 3.10 2.90
C ASP A 132 -2.02 1.74 3.56
N ASP A 133 -1.26 0.89 2.89
CA ASP A 133 -0.60 -0.28 3.49
C ASP A 133 0.87 0.07 3.78
N LEU A 134 1.22 0.32 5.04
CA LEU A 134 2.60 0.49 5.45
C LEU A 134 3.20 -0.87 5.80
N LEU A 135 4.27 -1.24 5.10
CA LEU A 135 4.96 -2.50 5.28
C LEU A 135 6.37 -2.27 5.85
N ASP A 136 6.64 -2.92 6.98
CA ASP A 136 7.89 -2.84 7.72
C ASP A 136 8.60 -4.18 7.65
N GLY A 137 9.50 -4.34 6.71
CA GLY A 137 10.26 -5.58 6.46
C GLY A 137 11.71 -5.29 6.08
N GLU A 138 12.60 -6.21 6.47
CA GLU A 138 14.01 -6.19 6.10
C GLU A 138 14.40 -7.54 5.50
N PRO A 139 14.76 -7.60 4.20
CA PRO A 139 14.74 -6.50 3.24
C PRO A 139 13.30 -5.99 2.97
N ALA A 140 13.17 -4.79 2.39
CA ALA A 140 11.87 -4.19 2.05
C ALA A 140 10.97 -5.17 1.29
N VAL A 141 9.66 -5.20 1.61
CA VAL A 141 8.75 -6.23 1.09
C VAL A 141 8.67 -6.21 -0.44
N MET A 142 8.65 -5.02 -1.06
CA MET A 142 8.68 -4.94 -2.52
C MET A 142 9.98 -5.51 -3.11
N ARG A 143 11.12 -5.40 -2.42
CA ARG A 143 12.37 -6.03 -2.83
C ARG A 143 12.26 -7.56 -2.83
N GLN A 144 11.69 -8.14 -1.78
CA GLN A 144 11.43 -9.58 -1.70
C GLN A 144 10.56 -10.05 -2.87
N MET A 145 9.49 -9.31 -3.19
CA MET A 145 8.57 -9.65 -4.30
C MET A 145 9.24 -9.50 -5.68
N VAL A 146 10.09 -8.50 -5.86
CA VAL A 146 10.87 -8.32 -7.10
C VAL A 146 11.84 -9.49 -7.30
N ASP A 147 12.47 -9.99 -6.24
CA ASP A 147 13.35 -11.16 -6.30
C ASP A 147 12.59 -12.42 -6.70
N VAL A 148 11.37 -12.62 -6.17
CA VAL A 148 10.47 -13.71 -6.60
C VAL A 148 10.12 -13.57 -8.09
N TYR A 149 9.72 -12.36 -8.52
CA TYR A 149 9.42 -12.09 -9.92
C TYR A 149 10.64 -12.34 -10.81
N ASP A 150 11.82 -11.94 -10.38
CA ASP A 150 13.05 -12.11 -11.17
C ASP A 150 13.40 -13.57 -11.41
N TYR A 151 12.99 -14.46 -10.49
CA TYR A 151 13.18 -15.90 -10.64
C TYR A 151 12.07 -16.54 -11.49
N TYR A 152 10.80 -16.27 -11.19
CA TYR A 152 9.65 -16.98 -11.80
C TYR A 152 9.10 -16.31 -13.06
N LYS A 153 9.33 -15.02 -13.26
CA LYS A 153 8.86 -14.20 -14.41
C LYS A 153 7.34 -14.20 -14.61
N CYS A 154 6.56 -14.35 -13.54
CA CYS A 154 5.11 -14.30 -13.54
C CYS A 154 4.61 -13.32 -12.46
N SER A 155 3.33 -12.96 -12.50
CA SER A 155 2.72 -12.04 -11.53
C SER A 155 2.81 -12.58 -10.11
N VAL A 156 3.12 -11.69 -9.14
CA VAL A 156 3.30 -12.00 -7.72
C VAL A 156 2.39 -11.11 -6.89
N LEU A 157 1.60 -11.70 -6.00
CA LEU A 157 0.72 -11.03 -5.05
C LEU A 157 1.33 -11.14 -3.66
N GLY A 158 1.49 -10.01 -2.96
CA GLY A 158 1.83 -10.01 -1.54
C GLY A 158 0.62 -10.44 -0.72
N VAL A 159 0.78 -11.47 0.11
CA VAL A 159 -0.33 -12.04 0.88
C VAL A 159 0.02 -12.21 2.36
N GLN A 160 -1.02 -12.18 3.20
CA GLN A 160 -0.93 -12.51 4.63
C GLN A 160 -2.17 -13.26 5.10
N GLN A 161 -2.05 -14.00 6.19
CA GLN A 161 -3.20 -14.56 6.89
C GLN A 161 -3.96 -13.47 7.62
N VAL A 162 -5.29 -13.52 7.52
CA VAL A 162 -6.21 -12.63 8.24
C VAL A 162 -7.25 -13.45 9.02
N PRO A 163 -7.85 -12.91 10.08
CA PRO A 163 -9.03 -13.49 10.71
C PRO A 163 -10.14 -13.73 9.67
N ARG A 164 -10.92 -14.80 9.85
CA ARG A 164 -11.95 -15.16 8.87
C ARG A 164 -13.03 -14.09 8.70
N GLU A 165 -13.38 -13.40 9.76
CA GLU A 165 -14.30 -12.26 9.77
C GLU A 165 -13.83 -11.06 8.94
N ASP A 166 -12.51 -10.93 8.70
CA ASP A 166 -11.91 -9.83 7.97
C ASP A 166 -11.84 -10.08 6.45
N THR A 167 -12.16 -11.31 5.98
CA THR A 167 -12.12 -11.67 4.56
C THR A 167 -12.97 -10.75 3.69
N ARG A 168 -14.05 -10.20 4.22
CA ARG A 168 -14.93 -9.21 3.56
C ARG A 168 -14.25 -7.87 3.23
N SER A 169 -13.02 -7.66 3.66
CA SER A 169 -12.25 -6.43 3.41
C SER A 169 -11.18 -6.58 2.34
N TYR A 170 -10.88 -7.81 1.91
CA TYR A 170 -9.74 -8.13 1.05
C TYR A 170 -10.12 -9.00 -0.16
N GLY A 171 -9.28 -8.98 -1.18
CA GLY A 171 -9.22 -10.06 -2.14
C GLY A 171 -8.64 -11.32 -1.47
N ILE A 172 -9.36 -12.43 -1.50
CA ILE A 172 -8.95 -13.69 -0.88
C ILE A 172 -8.55 -14.69 -1.95
N VAL A 173 -7.36 -15.28 -1.79
CA VAL A 173 -6.84 -16.27 -2.74
C VAL A 173 -7.08 -17.69 -2.26
N ALA A 174 -7.36 -18.59 -3.22
CA ALA A 174 -7.17 -20.02 -3.06
C ALA A 174 -5.89 -20.42 -3.79
N SER A 175 -5.00 -21.14 -3.14
CA SER A 175 -3.67 -21.44 -3.65
C SER A 175 -3.21 -22.83 -3.22
N LYS A 176 -2.15 -23.33 -3.88
CA LYS A 176 -1.47 -24.56 -3.53
C LYS A 176 -0.01 -24.25 -3.18
N PRO A 177 0.53 -24.80 -2.09
CA PRO A 177 1.93 -24.61 -1.74
C PRO A 177 2.88 -24.99 -2.89
N LEU A 178 3.86 -24.15 -3.17
CA LEU A 178 4.93 -24.38 -4.13
C LEU A 178 6.29 -24.48 -3.43
N LYS A 179 6.53 -23.59 -2.47
CA LYS A 179 7.66 -23.55 -1.53
C LYS A 179 7.18 -23.00 -0.19
N GLU A 180 8.07 -22.85 0.79
CA GLU A 180 7.75 -22.42 2.16
C GLU A 180 6.87 -21.16 2.21
N ASP A 181 7.26 -20.10 1.51
CA ASP A 181 6.55 -18.80 1.51
C ASP A 181 5.86 -18.49 0.18
N LEU A 182 5.76 -19.45 -0.73
CA LEU A 182 5.29 -19.25 -2.08
C LEU A 182 4.22 -20.27 -2.46
N GLU A 183 3.10 -19.78 -2.95
CA GLU A 183 1.97 -20.60 -3.36
C GLU A 183 1.52 -20.26 -4.78
N ALA A 184 1.08 -21.26 -5.54
CA ALA A 184 0.46 -21.07 -6.85
C ALA A 184 -1.02 -20.75 -6.67
N VAL A 185 -1.46 -19.57 -7.10
CA VAL A 185 -2.86 -19.14 -7.02
C VAL A 185 -3.67 -19.85 -8.09
N HIS A 186 -4.87 -20.34 -7.72
CA HIS A 186 -5.82 -20.94 -8.66
C HIS A 186 -7.22 -20.33 -8.59
N ALA A 187 -7.52 -19.52 -7.58
CA ALA A 187 -8.71 -18.68 -7.53
C ALA A 187 -8.44 -17.42 -6.69
N ILE A 188 -9.12 -16.33 -7.00
CA ILE A 188 -9.15 -15.10 -6.23
C ILE A 188 -10.56 -14.52 -6.22
N VAL A 189 -11.04 -14.10 -5.06
CA VAL A 189 -12.40 -13.55 -4.88
C VAL A 189 -12.31 -12.23 -4.13
N GLU A 190 -12.94 -11.18 -4.68
CA GLU A 190 -12.98 -9.86 -4.04
C GLU A 190 -14.00 -9.84 -2.91
N LYS A 191 -13.54 -9.52 -1.69
CA LYS A 191 -14.35 -9.26 -0.50
C LYS A 191 -15.44 -10.32 -0.26
N PRO A 192 -15.10 -11.62 -0.25
CA PRO A 192 -16.09 -12.66 -0.02
C PRO A 192 -16.64 -12.55 1.41
N LYS A 193 -17.88 -12.98 1.60
CA LYS A 193 -18.39 -13.19 2.95
C LYS A 193 -17.55 -14.26 3.67
N PRO A 194 -17.44 -14.20 5.01
CA PRO A 194 -16.65 -15.17 5.77
C PRO A 194 -16.99 -16.64 5.46
N GLU A 195 -18.28 -16.93 5.28
CA GLU A 195 -18.77 -18.26 4.92
C GLU A 195 -18.37 -18.73 3.51
N ASP A 196 -18.25 -17.78 2.56
CA ASP A 196 -17.95 -18.04 1.14
C ASP A 196 -16.45 -17.89 0.82
N ALA A 197 -15.63 -17.42 1.77
CA ALA A 197 -14.22 -17.16 1.54
C ALA A 197 -13.46 -18.47 1.26
N PRO A 198 -12.73 -18.58 0.13
CA PRO A 198 -12.03 -19.80 -0.25
C PRO A 198 -10.88 -20.17 0.68
N SER A 199 -10.36 -19.18 1.41
CA SER A 199 -9.32 -19.33 2.44
C SER A 199 -9.34 -18.14 3.40
N THR A 200 -8.29 -17.98 4.19
CA THR A 200 -7.99 -16.77 4.99
C THR A 200 -6.72 -16.07 4.51
N LEU A 201 -6.26 -16.38 3.30
CA LEU A 201 -5.06 -15.78 2.71
C LEU A 201 -5.46 -14.56 1.90
N ALA A 202 -5.25 -13.39 2.48
CA ALA A 202 -5.65 -12.10 1.92
C ALA A 202 -4.54 -11.47 1.08
N VAL A 203 -4.90 -10.93 -0.07
CA VAL A 203 -4.01 -10.08 -0.85
C VAL A 203 -3.93 -8.71 -0.18
N VAL A 204 -2.73 -8.27 0.11
CA VAL A 204 -2.45 -6.93 0.64
C VAL A 204 -1.99 -5.99 -0.47
N GLY A 205 -1.86 -4.72 -0.20
CA GLY A 205 -1.62 -3.66 -1.17
C GLY A 205 -0.26 -3.70 -1.89
N ARG A 206 0.29 -4.88 -2.17
CA ARG A 206 1.56 -5.07 -2.91
C ARG A 206 1.40 -6.11 -4.00
N TYR A 207 1.73 -5.68 -5.23
CA TYR A 207 1.64 -6.53 -6.42
C TYR A 207 2.87 -6.31 -7.31
N VAL A 208 3.33 -7.36 -7.95
CA VAL A 208 4.18 -7.30 -9.14
C VAL A 208 3.39 -7.94 -10.26
N LEU A 209 3.12 -7.21 -11.32
CA LEU A 209 2.22 -7.64 -12.39
C LEU A 209 2.92 -7.65 -13.75
N THR A 210 2.57 -8.63 -14.57
CA THR A 210 2.91 -8.64 -16.00
C THR A 210 2.04 -7.62 -16.75
N PRO A 211 2.50 -7.06 -17.88
CA PRO A 211 1.71 -6.08 -18.64
C PRO A 211 0.44 -6.67 -19.24
N ARG A 212 0.31 -8.01 -19.30
CA ARG A 212 -0.90 -8.69 -19.78
C ARG A 212 -2.14 -8.33 -18.98
N ILE A 213 -1.98 -7.94 -17.72
CA ILE A 213 -3.07 -7.45 -16.86
C ILE A 213 -3.87 -6.31 -17.49
N PHE A 214 -3.23 -5.40 -18.23
CA PHE A 214 -3.91 -4.27 -18.88
C PHE A 214 -4.94 -4.73 -19.92
N HIS A 215 -4.63 -5.79 -20.66
CA HIS A 215 -5.59 -6.35 -21.59
C HIS A 215 -6.86 -6.82 -20.87
N HIS A 216 -6.72 -7.54 -19.78
CA HIS A 216 -7.87 -8.02 -19.01
C HIS A 216 -8.65 -6.86 -18.42
N LEU A 217 -7.98 -5.91 -17.73
CA LEU A 217 -8.63 -4.75 -17.13
C LEU A 217 -9.40 -3.89 -18.15
N ALA A 218 -8.92 -3.78 -19.40
CA ALA A 218 -9.58 -3.02 -20.45
C ALA A 218 -10.87 -3.69 -20.97
N HIS A 219 -11.03 -4.99 -20.77
CA HIS A 219 -12.19 -5.76 -21.25
C HIS A 219 -13.15 -6.16 -20.12
N LEU A 220 -12.84 -5.84 -18.87
CA LEU A 220 -13.72 -6.09 -17.74
C LEU A 220 -14.87 -5.09 -17.71
N GLY A 221 -16.06 -5.60 -17.41
CA GLY A 221 -17.19 -4.79 -16.99
C GLY A 221 -17.04 -4.28 -15.54
N LYS A 222 -18.01 -3.49 -15.08
CA LYS A 222 -18.11 -3.11 -13.68
C LYS A 222 -18.52 -4.32 -12.84
N GLY A 223 -17.71 -4.70 -11.87
CA GLY A 223 -17.91 -5.79 -10.93
C GLY A 223 -18.58 -5.33 -9.63
N ALA A 224 -18.17 -5.92 -8.51
CA ALA A 224 -18.67 -5.61 -7.18
C ALA A 224 -18.57 -4.10 -6.86
N GLY A 225 -19.65 -3.50 -6.36
CA GLY A 225 -19.71 -2.07 -6.05
C GLY A 225 -19.78 -1.14 -7.27
N GLY A 226 -19.95 -1.67 -8.49
CA GLY A 226 -19.95 -0.89 -9.73
C GLY A 226 -18.54 -0.42 -10.17
N GLU A 227 -17.50 -1.03 -9.63
CA GLU A 227 -16.09 -0.72 -9.86
C GLU A 227 -15.42 -1.77 -10.75
N ILE A 228 -14.34 -1.40 -11.42
CA ILE A 228 -13.42 -2.33 -12.09
C ILE A 228 -12.41 -2.77 -11.04
N GLN A 229 -12.56 -4.01 -10.57
CA GLN A 229 -11.71 -4.56 -9.52
C GLN A 229 -10.41 -5.12 -10.09
N LEU A 230 -9.29 -4.88 -9.40
CA LEU A 230 -8.00 -5.46 -9.78
C LEU A 230 -8.00 -6.99 -9.63
N THR A 231 -8.69 -7.49 -8.62
CA THR A 231 -8.87 -8.93 -8.35
C THR A 231 -9.57 -9.65 -9.50
N ASP A 232 -10.59 -9.03 -10.12
CA ASP A 232 -11.26 -9.60 -11.29
C ASP A 232 -10.31 -9.66 -12.50
N GLY A 233 -9.47 -8.63 -12.67
CA GLY A 233 -8.41 -8.63 -13.69
C GLY A 233 -7.38 -9.73 -13.47
N ILE A 234 -6.97 -9.95 -12.23
CA ILE A 234 -6.04 -11.03 -11.86
C ILE A 234 -6.71 -12.39 -12.06
N ALA A 235 -7.99 -12.55 -11.74
CA ALA A 235 -8.75 -13.78 -11.99
C ALA A 235 -8.77 -14.13 -13.49
N ALA A 236 -8.99 -13.14 -14.36
CA ALA A 236 -8.93 -13.33 -15.81
C ALA A 236 -7.51 -13.65 -16.30
N LEU A 237 -6.49 -13.00 -15.74
CA LEU A 237 -5.07 -13.23 -16.07
C LEU A 237 -4.65 -14.68 -15.77
N MET A 238 -5.14 -15.28 -14.70
CA MET A 238 -4.83 -16.67 -14.32
C MET A 238 -5.26 -17.72 -15.34
N ALA A 239 -6.16 -17.37 -16.26
CA ALA A 239 -6.50 -18.27 -17.38
C ALA A 239 -5.37 -18.40 -18.42
N GLU A 240 -4.44 -17.47 -18.46
CA GLU A 240 -3.36 -17.39 -19.45
C GLU A 240 -1.97 -17.51 -18.82
N GLU A 241 -1.78 -17.04 -17.59
CA GLU A 241 -0.50 -16.94 -16.91
C GLU A 241 -0.57 -17.47 -15.48
N GLN A 242 0.55 -18.02 -15.01
CA GLN A 242 0.69 -18.36 -13.60
C GLN A 242 0.73 -17.08 -12.75
N VAL A 243 0.02 -17.10 -11.62
CA VAL A 243 0.06 -16.06 -10.59
C VAL A 243 0.51 -16.70 -9.28
N LEU A 244 1.45 -16.07 -8.60
CA LEU A 244 1.99 -16.54 -7.33
C LEU A 244 1.50 -15.67 -6.17
N ALA A 245 1.23 -16.29 -5.05
CA ALA A 245 1.02 -15.65 -3.75
C ALA A 245 2.29 -15.80 -2.94
N TYR A 246 2.85 -14.67 -2.47
CA TYR A 246 4.07 -14.64 -1.67
C TYR A 246 3.77 -14.15 -0.26
N ARG A 247 4.07 -15.00 0.74
CA ARG A 247 4.00 -14.66 2.17
C ARG A 247 5.28 -13.91 2.54
N TYR A 248 5.23 -12.58 2.44
CA TYR A 248 6.40 -11.75 2.69
C TYR A 248 6.83 -11.74 4.16
N HIS A 249 8.11 -11.50 4.40
CA HIS A 249 8.68 -11.28 5.72
C HIS A 249 8.58 -9.80 6.09
N GLY A 250 7.90 -9.51 7.19
CA GLY A 250 7.67 -8.14 7.66
C GLY A 250 6.29 -7.98 8.30
N LYS A 251 6.08 -6.83 8.89
CA LYS A 251 4.80 -6.47 9.52
C LYS A 251 4.05 -5.46 8.67
N ARG A 252 2.76 -5.71 8.42
CA ARG A 252 1.85 -4.79 7.77
C ARG A 252 1.06 -3.99 8.80
N TYR A 253 0.88 -2.72 8.52
CA TYR A 253 -0.03 -1.82 9.21
C TYR A 253 -1.05 -1.30 8.20
N ASP A 254 -2.34 -1.60 8.43
CA ASP A 254 -3.45 -1.10 7.61
C ASP A 254 -3.78 0.35 7.98
N CYS A 255 -3.04 1.29 7.40
CA CYS A 255 -3.28 2.71 7.60
C CYS A 255 -4.55 3.22 6.88
N GLY A 256 -5.31 2.35 6.23
CA GLY A 256 -6.69 2.63 5.78
C GLY A 256 -7.71 2.58 6.92
N SER A 257 -7.36 2.04 8.09
CA SER A 257 -8.14 2.05 9.33
C SER A 257 -7.50 2.95 10.38
N LYS A 258 -8.32 3.53 11.28
CA LYS A 258 -7.82 4.42 12.35
C LYS A 258 -6.90 3.69 13.32
N ILE A 259 -7.23 2.45 13.67
CA ILE A 259 -6.41 1.66 14.60
C ILE A 259 -5.09 1.24 13.96
N GLY A 260 -5.10 0.77 12.71
CA GLY A 260 -3.87 0.40 12.01
C GLY A 260 -2.96 1.61 11.75
N TYR A 261 -3.54 2.80 11.50
CA TYR A 261 -2.78 4.04 11.44
C TYR A 261 -2.11 4.41 12.77
N LEU A 262 -2.79 4.23 13.90
CA LEU A 262 -2.21 4.42 15.23
C LEU A 262 -1.12 3.39 15.52
N GLU A 263 -1.32 2.12 15.17
CA GLU A 263 -0.31 1.07 15.31
C GLU A 263 0.95 1.38 14.48
N ALA A 264 0.78 1.84 13.23
CA ALA A 264 1.88 2.28 12.39
C ALA A 264 2.64 3.44 13.05
N THR A 265 1.90 4.44 13.54
CA THR A 265 2.50 5.61 14.21
C THR A 265 3.29 5.20 15.45
N LEU A 266 2.74 4.32 16.30
CA LEU A 266 3.42 3.79 17.47
C LEU A 266 4.71 3.05 17.09
N ALA A 267 4.65 2.20 16.07
CA ALA A 267 5.79 1.40 15.64
C ALA A 267 6.90 2.27 15.04
N MET A 268 6.55 3.21 14.16
CA MET A 268 7.53 4.08 13.52
C MET A 268 8.09 5.12 14.49
N ALA A 269 7.28 5.66 15.43
CA ALA A 269 7.78 6.57 16.46
C ALA A 269 8.83 5.91 17.35
N ARG A 270 8.68 4.64 17.71
CA ARG A 270 9.69 3.88 18.49
C ARG A 270 11.01 3.70 17.74
N LYS A 271 10.95 3.59 16.40
CA LYS A 271 12.14 3.46 15.54
C LYS A 271 12.74 4.79 15.13
N HIS A 272 12.07 5.90 15.43
CA HIS A 272 12.48 7.21 14.97
C HIS A 272 13.77 7.68 15.68
N PRO A 273 14.81 8.10 14.94
CA PRO A 273 16.13 8.38 15.53
C PRO A 273 16.11 9.54 16.54
N GLU A 274 15.24 10.54 16.35
CA GLU A 274 15.17 11.71 17.21
C GLU A 274 14.30 11.50 18.46
N VAL A 275 13.13 10.85 18.31
CA VAL A 275 12.13 10.79 19.38
C VAL A 275 11.95 9.40 19.99
N GLY A 276 12.52 8.34 19.39
CA GLY A 276 12.22 6.95 19.74
C GLY A 276 12.37 6.62 21.21
N GLN A 277 13.50 7.01 21.82
CA GLN A 277 13.76 6.75 23.23
C GLN A 277 12.78 7.50 24.16
N GLN A 278 12.52 8.76 23.89
CA GLN A 278 11.57 9.58 24.67
C GLN A 278 10.15 9.05 24.52
N PHE A 279 9.80 8.61 23.32
CA PHE A 279 8.49 8.03 23.04
C PHE A 279 8.27 6.68 23.76
N GLU A 280 9.28 5.83 23.89
CA GLU A 280 9.19 4.59 24.68
C GLU A 280 8.94 4.90 26.16
N GLN A 281 9.61 5.92 26.73
CA GLN A 281 9.35 6.36 28.11
C GLN A 281 7.92 6.88 28.28
N LEU A 282 7.43 7.67 27.32
CA LEU A 282 6.06 8.14 27.29
C LEU A 282 5.07 6.97 27.29
N LEU A 283 5.28 5.97 26.42
CA LEU A 283 4.41 4.79 26.33
C LEU A 283 4.34 4.02 27.66
N LEU A 284 5.48 3.80 28.32
CA LEU A 284 5.53 3.14 29.62
C LEU A 284 4.74 3.92 30.68
N THR A 285 4.88 5.24 30.67
CA THR A 285 4.18 6.16 31.60
C THR A 285 2.67 6.12 31.37
N GLU A 286 2.23 6.18 30.11
CA GLU A 286 0.80 6.15 29.78
C GLU A 286 0.19 4.77 30.02
N ALA A 287 0.90 3.69 29.71
CA ALA A 287 0.45 2.33 30.00
C ALA A 287 0.17 2.11 31.48
N ALA A 288 1.01 2.67 32.37
CA ALA A 288 0.81 2.60 33.83
C ALA A 288 -0.43 3.39 34.31
N ARG A 289 -0.92 4.36 33.53
CA ARG A 289 -2.14 5.14 33.83
C ARG A 289 -3.43 4.48 33.33
N ILE A 290 -3.32 3.57 32.36
CA ILE A 290 -4.49 2.89 31.80
C ILE A 290 -4.93 1.80 32.79
N GLN A 291 -6.04 2.04 33.50
CA GLN A 291 -6.71 0.99 34.24
C GLN A 291 -7.39 0.02 33.26
N PRO A 292 -7.32 -1.31 33.50
CA PRO A 292 -8.08 -2.27 32.71
C PRO A 292 -9.57 -1.88 32.81
N ARG A 293 -10.22 -1.62 31.68
CA ARG A 293 -11.67 -1.51 31.64
C ARG A 293 -12.21 -2.88 31.99
N GLU A 294 -13.04 -2.96 33.04
CA GLU A 294 -13.84 -4.18 33.25
C GLU A 294 -14.63 -4.43 31.97
N VAL A 295 -14.37 -5.56 31.34
CA VAL A 295 -15.19 -6.04 30.23
C VAL A 295 -16.49 -6.45 30.85
N LEU A 296 -17.53 -5.57 30.81
CA LEU A 296 -18.89 -5.93 31.16
C LEU A 296 -19.25 -7.18 30.33
N PRO A 297 -19.64 -8.29 30.96
CA PRO A 297 -20.08 -9.46 30.25
C PRO A 297 -21.22 -9.06 29.34
N THR A 298 -21.12 -9.36 28.06
CA THR A 298 -22.22 -9.22 27.10
C THR A 298 -23.40 -10.00 27.66
N MET A 299 -24.45 -9.30 28.11
CA MET A 299 -25.68 -9.96 28.51
C MET A 299 -26.21 -10.70 27.28
N LEU A 300 -26.07 -12.02 27.30
CA LEU A 300 -26.80 -12.91 26.42
C LEU A 300 -28.28 -12.64 26.72
N GLU A 301 -28.99 -12.03 25.79
CA GLU A 301 -30.43 -11.95 25.82
C GLU A 301 -30.99 -13.38 25.84
N THR A 302 -31.34 -13.85 27.02
CA THR A 302 -32.24 -14.97 27.22
C THR A 302 -33.63 -14.48 26.84
N THR A 303 -34.01 -14.65 25.58
CA THR A 303 -35.43 -14.66 25.18
C THR A 303 -35.91 -16.08 25.24
N ALA A 304 -36.80 -16.30 26.18
CA ALA A 304 -37.67 -17.48 26.28
C ALA A 304 -38.68 -17.51 25.13
#